data_a87d6b05f0091821c8c537ce98fb1dfd
#
_entry.id   a87d6b05f0091821c8c537ce98fb1dfd
#
_cell.length_a   1.000
_cell.length_b   1.000
_cell.length_c   1.000
_cell.angle_alpha   90.00
_cell.angle_beta   90.00
_cell.angle_gamma   90.00
#
_symmetry.space_group_name_H-M   'P 1'
#
loop_
_entity.id
_entity.type
_entity.pdbx_description
1 polymer ?
#
loop_
_entity_poly.entity_id
_entity_poly.type
_entity_poly.pdbx_seq_one_letter_code
_entity_poly.pdbx_strand_id
1 'polypeptide(L)'
;HMGRFLNPGNESFGEITNSEIYVDKTGLLEYTNKVISTTSKFICNSRPRRFGKSITADMLSAYYSKGCDSKALFEKYDISKCASFEKGLNKYNVIHFDVQWCMMDAGNADNVVSYINNGILNELIEEYASVIPATVTTAYGAMSYIREATGCQFVVIIDEWDVLVRDEAQNSKVQEEYINFLRGMFKGTEPSKFIALAYLTGILPIKRLKTQSALNNFEEFTMLDARHMASYIGFTEDEVRMLCNKYDRNYDQVKSWYDGYLLENYQVYNPKAVVSIMLSGKYQSYWSQTGSYEVI
;
A
#
# COMPACT_ATOMS: atom_id res chain seq x y z
N HIS A 1 -4.48 8.80 19.07
CA HIS A 1 -4.48 10.07 18.37
C HIS A 1 -4.20 9.87 16.88
N MET A 2 -5.07 10.40 16.03
CA MET A 2 -4.94 10.29 14.58
C MET A 2 -4.15 11.45 13.99
N GLY A 3 -3.22 11.15 13.12
CA GLY A 3 -2.44 12.16 12.41
C GLY A 3 -2.60 12.05 10.89
N ARG A 4 -1.92 12.91 10.15
CA ARG A 4 -1.90 12.86 8.69
C ARG A 4 -1.03 11.72 8.18
N PHE A 5 0.03 11.39 8.90
CA PHE A 5 0.95 10.29 8.61
C PHE A 5 0.80 9.16 9.63
N LEU A 6 0.74 9.53 10.91
CA LEU A 6 0.78 8.60 12.03
C LEU A 6 -0.63 8.23 12.46
N ASN A 7 -0.86 6.94 12.54
CA ASN A 7 -2.11 6.35 13.04
C ASN A 7 -3.36 6.98 12.42
N PRO A 8 -3.48 6.96 11.10
CA PRO A 8 -4.65 7.52 10.44
C PRO A 8 -5.92 6.74 10.80
N GLY A 9 -7.07 7.37 10.57
CA GLY A 9 -8.36 6.75 10.78
C GLY A 9 -8.71 5.75 9.68
N ASN A 10 -9.94 5.26 9.72
CA ASN A 10 -10.43 4.23 8.79
C ASN A 10 -11.48 4.75 7.80
N GLU A 11 -11.65 6.07 7.71
CA GLU A 11 -12.70 6.68 6.89
C GLU A 11 -12.57 6.34 5.41
N SER A 12 -11.34 6.36 4.88
CA SER A 12 -11.11 6.05 3.47
C SER A 12 -11.54 4.63 3.12
N PHE A 13 -11.17 3.65 3.93
CA PHE A 13 -11.60 2.28 3.69
C PHE A 13 -13.11 2.12 3.94
N GLY A 14 -13.66 2.84 4.91
CA GLY A 14 -15.11 2.87 5.15
C GLY A 14 -15.88 3.32 3.92
N GLU A 15 -15.43 4.36 3.24
CA GLU A 15 -16.05 4.83 2.00
C GLU A 15 -15.92 3.79 0.88
N ILE A 16 -14.79 3.11 0.79
CA ILE A 16 -14.58 2.06 -0.20
C ILE A 16 -15.60 0.93 0.01
N THR A 17 -15.79 0.47 1.23
CA THR A 17 -16.73 -0.61 1.52
C THR A 17 -18.19 -0.19 1.40
N ASN A 18 -18.48 1.11 1.47
CA ASN A 18 -19.81 1.67 1.23
C ASN A 18 -20.13 1.85 -0.25
N SER A 19 -19.17 1.70 -1.13
CA SER A 19 -19.38 1.80 -2.58
C SER A 19 -20.32 0.70 -3.06
N GLU A 20 -21.05 0.99 -4.14
CA GLU A 20 -22.01 0.01 -4.69
C GLU A 20 -21.34 -1.31 -5.02
N ILE A 21 -20.13 -1.25 -5.56
CA ILE A 21 -19.33 -2.44 -5.85
C ILE A 21 -18.09 -2.41 -4.96
N TYR A 22 -18.03 -3.33 -4.01
CA TYR A 22 -16.83 -3.64 -3.26
C TYR A 22 -16.62 -5.15 -3.30
N VAL A 23 -15.47 -5.58 -3.77
CA VAL A 23 -15.09 -7.00 -3.79
C VAL A 23 -14.13 -7.25 -2.63
N ASP A 24 -14.48 -8.22 -1.77
CA ASP A 24 -13.71 -8.50 -0.56
C ASP A 24 -12.30 -9.00 -0.89
N LYS A 25 -11.31 -8.21 -0.53
CA LYS A 25 -9.88 -8.54 -0.66
C LYS A 25 -9.20 -8.64 0.71
N THR A 26 -9.99 -8.69 1.78
CA THR A 26 -9.44 -8.74 3.14
C THR A 26 -8.66 -10.01 3.43
N GLY A 27 -8.79 -11.05 2.59
CA GLY A 27 -7.95 -12.24 2.68
C GLY A 27 -6.45 -11.95 2.59
N LEU A 28 -6.05 -10.83 1.97
CA LEU A 28 -4.67 -10.39 1.96
C LEU A 28 -4.13 -10.22 3.38
N LEU A 29 -4.97 -9.78 4.30
CA LEU A 29 -4.57 -9.55 5.69
C LEU A 29 -4.19 -10.85 6.41
N GLU A 30 -4.71 -11.99 5.99
CA GLU A 30 -4.25 -13.27 6.53
C GLU A 30 -2.77 -13.49 6.21
N TYR A 31 -2.38 -13.16 4.97
CA TYR A 31 -0.97 -13.25 4.58
C TYR A 31 -0.10 -12.22 5.33
N THR A 32 -0.52 -10.97 5.39
CA THR A 32 0.27 -9.94 6.08
C THR A 32 0.38 -10.23 7.57
N ASN A 33 -0.67 -10.73 8.20
CA ASN A 33 -0.62 -11.19 9.60
C ASN A 33 0.36 -12.35 9.80
N LYS A 34 0.51 -13.19 8.80
CA LYS A 34 1.44 -14.34 8.86
C LYS A 34 2.90 -13.87 8.79
N VAL A 35 3.20 -12.86 7.99
CA VAL A 35 4.58 -12.40 7.79
C VAL A 35 4.99 -11.25 8.71
N ILE A 36 4.05 -10.60 9.36
CA ILE A 36 4.33 -9.49 10.28
C ILE A 36 5.31 -9.96 11.37
N SER A 37 6.29 -9.12 11.67
CA SER A 37 7.37 -9.42 12.63
C SER A 37 8.20 -10.66 12.28
N THR A 38 8.27 -11.01 10.99
CA THR A 38 9.17 -12.07 10.48
C THR A 38 10.17 -11.45 9.50
N THR A 39 11.10 -12.26 9.00
CA THR A 39 12.06 -11.80 7.98
C THR A 39 11.40 -11.49 6.63
N SER A 40 10.16 -11.94 6.41
CA SER A 40 9.40 -11.71 5.17
C SER A 40 8.46 -10.49 5.27
N LYS A 41 8.68 -9.63 6.25
CA LYS A 41 7.80 -8.49 6.55
C LYS A 41 7.94 -7.28 5.63
N PHE A 42 8.92 -7.26 4.76
CA PHE A 42 9.13 -6.16 3.82
C PHE A 42 8.54 -6.54 2.46
N ILE A 43 7.46 -5.88 2.07
CA ILE A 43 6.68 -6.23 0.88
C ILE A 43 6.64 -5.06 -0.10
N CYS A 44 6.95 -5.30 -1.36
CA CYS A 44 6.71 -4.37 -2.44
C CYS A 44 5.78 -5.02 -3.46
N ASN A 45 4.61 -4.41 -3.68
CA ASN A 45 3.60 -4.95 -4.58
C ASN A 45 3.38 -3.97 -5.75
N SER A 46 3.88 -4.33 -6.93
CA SER A 46 3.85 -3.48 -8.11
C SER A 46 2.75 -3.94 -9.06
N ARG A 47 1.90 -3.00 -9.48
CA ARG A 47 0.80 -3.26 -10.41
C ARG A 47 0.61 -2.07 -11.34
N PRO A 48 0.04 -2.28 -12.53
CA PRO A 48 -0.33 -1.17 -13.41
C PRO A 48 -1.34 -0.23 -12.75
N ARG A 49 -1.53 0.93 -13.35
CA ARG A 49 -2.52 1.90 -12.88
C ARG A 49 -3.90 1.28 -12.83
N ARG A 50 -4.73 1.74 -11.90
CA ARG A 50 -6.16 1.39 -11.73
C ARG A 50 -6.40 -0.06 -11.28
N PHE A 51 -5.38 -0.69 -10.68
CA PHE A 51 -5.49 -2.04 -10.13
C PHE A 51 -5.89 -2.08 -8.66
N GLY A 52 -6.29 -0.95 -8.07
CA GLY A 52 -6.74 -0.94 -6.68
C GLY A 52 -5.62 -0.86 -5.66
N LYS A 53 -4.46 -0.32 -6.04
CA LYS A 53 -3.30 -0.20 -5.14
C LYS A 53 -3.60 0.66 -3.91
N SER A 54 -4.26 1.80 -4.12
CA SER A 54 -4.62 2.71 -3.02
C SER A 54 -5.68 2.10 -2.11
N ILE A 55 -6.61 1.34 -2.67
CA ILE A 55 -7.63 0.62 -1.89
C ILE A 55 -6.96 -0.38 -0.94
N THR A 56 -5.98 -1.11 -1.43
CA THR A 56 -5.22 -2.06 -0.62
C THR A 56 -4.45 -1.35 0.49
N ALA A 57 -3.81 -0.24 0.17
CA ALA A 57 -3.08 0.57 1.17
C ALA A 57 -4.03 1.08 2.26
N ASP A 58 -5.19 1.58 1.88
CA ASP A 58 -6.21 2.06 2.83
C ASP A 58 -6.74 0.93 3.71
N MET A 59 -6.94 -0.24 3.14
CA MET A 59 -7.37 -1.43 3.87
C MET A 59 -6.34 -1.83 4.94
N LEU A 60 -5.07 -1.91 4.57
CA LEU A 60 -4.00 -2.25 5.51
C LEU A 60 -3.92 -1.21 6.63
N SER A 61 -3.99 0.06 6.29
CA SER A 61 -3.95 1.15 7.26
C SER A 61 -5.11 1.06 8.26
N ALA A 62 -6.33 0.91 7.76
CA ALA A 62 -7.52 0.80 8.60
C ALA A 62 -7.44 -0.41 9.54
N TYR A 63 -6.90 -1.51 9.07
CA TYR A 63 -6.82 -2.74 9.86
C TYR A 63 -5.77 -2.65 10.97
N TYR A 64 -4.58 -2.16 10.66
CA TYR A 64 -3.46 -2.17 11.62
C TYR A 64 -3.40 -0.96 12.54
N SER A 65 -3.98 0.18 12.15
CA SER A 65 -3.81 1.44 12.88
C SER A 65 -4.45 1.39 14.27
N LYS A 66 -3.65 1.68 15.29
CA LYS A 66 -4.16 1.82 16.64
C LYS A 66 -4.86 3.17 16.89
N GLY A 67 -4.91 4.04 15.87
CA GLY A 67 -5.62 5.32 15.94
C GLY A 67 -7.12 5.21 15.73
N CYS A 68 -7.63 4.02 15.45
CA CYS A 68 -9.06 3.81 15.23
C CYS A 68 -9.49 2.41 15.67
N ASP A 69 -10.81 2.20 15.69
CA ASP A 69 -11.42 0.88 15.93
C ASP A 69 -12.12 0.45 14.66
N SER A 70 -11.59 -0.58 14.01
CA SER A 70 -12.10 -1.06 12.72
C SER A 70 -12.80 -2.41 12.81
N LYS A 71 -13.05 -2.94 14.00
CA LYS A 71 -13.64 -4.27 14.16
C LYS A 71 -14.96 -4.40 13.38
N ALA A 72 -15.88 -3.46 13.58
CA ALA A 72 -17.17 -3.49 12.89
C ALA A 72 -17.02 -3.40 11.37
N LEU A 73 -16.00 -2.68 10.89
CA LEU A 73 -15.75 -2.50 9.47
C LEU A 73 -15.29 -3.81 8.81
N PHE A 74 -14.52 -4.63 9.52
CA PHE A 74 -13.94 -5.86 8.96
C PHE A 74 -14.70 -7.13 9.34
N GLU A 75 -15.57 -7.12 10.33
CA GLU A 75 -16.14 -8.36 10.88
C GLU A 75 -17.06 -9.12 9.92
N LYS A 76 -17.55 -8.47 8.86
CA LYS A 76 -18.36 -9.12 7.84
C LYS A 76 -17.56 -9.67 6.65
N TYR A 77 -16.25 -9.50 6.67
CA TYR A 77 -15.37 -9.91 5.56
C TYR A 77 -14.52 -11.12 5.95
N ASP A 78 -13.87 -11.71 4.95
CA ASP A 78 -13.13 -12.96 5.08
C ASP A 78 -12.10 -12.97 6.20
N ILE A 79 -11.40 -11.86 6.41
CA ILE A 79 -10.38 -11.78 7.47
C ILE A 79 -10.95 -12.08 8.86
N SER A 80 -12.21 -11.74 9.10
CA SER A 80 -12.83 -11.96 10.40
C SER A 80 -12.95 -13.43 10.78
N LYS A 81 -12.89 -14.32 9.79
CA LYS A 81 -12.95 -15.77 9.98
C LYS A 81 -11.59 -16.38 10.27
N CYS A 82 -10.51 -15.61 10.14
CA CYS A 82 -9.16 -16.08 10.36
C CYS A 82 -8.78 -15.99 11.84
N ALA A 83 -8.01 -16.96 12.31
CA ALA A 83 -7.54 -16.99 13.72
C ALA A 83 -6.73 -15.74 14.09
N SER A 84 -6.04 -15.12 13.12
CA SER A 84 -5.20 -13.95 13.34
C SER A 84 -5.97 -12.62 13.40
N PHE A 85 -7.28 -12.63 13.15
CA PHE A 85 -8.06 -11.39 12.99
C PHE A 85 -7.89 -10.41 14.14
N GLU A 86 -8.22 -10.83 15.36
CA GLU A 86 -8.19 -9.92 16.51
C GLU A 86 -6.77 -9.63 16.98
N LYS A 87 -5.83 -10.55 16.73
CA LYS A 87 -4.44 -10.36 17.11
C LYS A 87 -3.78 -9.20 16.40
N GLY A 88 -4.10 -9.00 15.12
CA GLY A 88 -3.52 -7.92 14.31
C GLY A 88 -4.32 -6.62 14.36
N LEU A 89 -5.61 -6.69 14.62
CA LEU A 89 -6.56 -5.60 14.45
C LEU A 89 -6.25 -4.40 15.37
N ASN A 90 -5.93 -3.26 14.74
CA ASN A 90 -5.71 -1.98 15.43
C ASN A 90 -4.67 -2.04 16.57
N LYS A 91 -3.58 -2.79 16.35
CA LYS A 91 -2.55 -3.05 17.36
C LYS A 91 -1.23 -2.34 17.13
N TYR A 92 -1.06 -1.64 16.01
CA TYR A 92 0.26 -1.11 15.62
C TYR A 92 0.22 0.41 15.44
N ASN A 93 1.37 1.03 15.65
CA ASN A 93 1.60 2.37 15.11
C ASN A 93 1.69 2.23 13.58
N VAL A 94 0.80 2.89 12.86
CA VAL A 94 0.81 2.89 11.40
C VAL A 94 1.33 4.23 10.92
N ILE A 95 2.28 4.20 9.97
CA ILE A 95 2.67 5.37 9.18
C ILE A 95 2.22 5.07 7.76
N HIS A 96 1.36 5.94 7.22
CA HIS A 96 0.79 5.78 5.88
C HIS A 96 0.85 7.10 5.15
N PHE A 97 1.42 7.11 3.95
CA PHE A 97 1.43 8.29 3.09
C PHE A 97 1.51 7.90 1.61
N ASP A 98 1.08 8.86 0.78
CA ASP A 98 1.13 8.79 -0.68
C ASP A 98 2.19 9.78 -1.16
N VAL A 99 3.24 9.28 -1.79
CA VAL A 99 4.37 10.13 -2.22
C VAL A 99 3.93 11.14 -3.28
N GLN A 100 2.99 10.78 -4.16
CA GLN A 100 2.46 11.70 -5.17
C GLN A 100 1.80 12.92 -4.51
N TRP A 101 0.95 12.69 -3.51
CA TRP A 101 0.31 13.77 -2.78
C TRP A 101 1.33 14.63 -2.03
N CYS A 102 2.30 13.99 -1.37
CA CYS A 102 3.35 14.71 -0.65
C CYS A 102 4.17 15.59 -1.58
N MET A 103 4.46 15.13 -2.79
CA MET A 103 5.19 15.92 -3.77
C MET A 103 4.40 17.16 -4.19
N MET A 104 3.09 17.01 -4.41
CA MET A 104 2.21 18.12 -4.77
C MET A 104 2.10 19.14 -3.64
N ASP A 105 1.88 18.67 -2.42
CA ASP A 105 1.71 19.55 -1.25
C ASP A 105 3.01 20.22 -0.82
N ALA A 106 4.15 19.58 -1.07
CA ALA A 106 5.46 20.17 -0.81
C ALA A 106 5.81 21.34 -1.77
N GLY A 107 5.10 21.46 -2.87
CA GLY A 107 5.29 22.54 -3.85
C GLY A 107 6.27 22.20 -4.96
N ASN A 108 7.32 21.43 -4.68
CA ASN A 108 8.23 20.92 -5.68
C ASN A 108 8.96 19.67 -5.17
N ALA A 109 9.57 18.93 -6.11
CA ALA A 109 10.22 17.66 -5.81
C ALA A 109 11.43 17.81 -4.88
N ASP A 110 12.13 18.96 -4.93
CA ASP A 110 13.33 19.19 -4.09
C ASP A 110 12.99 19.18 -2.60
N ASN A 111 11.75 19.48 -2.24
CA ASN A 111 11.30 19.58 -0.85
C ASN A 111 10.60 18.32 -0.36
N VAL A 112 10.31 17.36 -1.23
CA VAL A 112 9.39 16.26 -0.88
C VAL A 112 9.93 15.37 0.23
N VAL A 113 11.21 15.03 0.20
CA VAL A 113 11.79 14.13 1.21
C VAL A 113 11.79 14.79 2.59
N SER A 114 12.21 16.06 2.66
CA SER A 114 12.14 16.80 3.93
C SER A 114 10.72 17.03 4.39
N TYR A 115 9.78 17.24 3.47
CA TYR A 115 8.36 17.36 3.80
C TYR A 115 7.86 16.08 4.48
N ILE A 116 8.14 14.92 3.88
CA ILE A 116 7.74 13.62 4.44
C ILE A 116 8.41 13.39 5.80
N ASN A 117 9.73 13.55 5.85
CA ASN A 117 10.48 13.33 7.08
C ASN A 117 9.97 14.20 8.23
N ASN A 118 9.83 15.50 7.97
CA ASN A 118 9.42 16.44 9.01
C ASN A 118 7.97 16.26 9.40
N GLY A 119 7.11 15.92 8.45
CA GLY A 119 5.71 15.62 8.74
C GLY A 119 5.56 14.43 9.68
N ILE A 120 6.26 13.34 9.40
CA ILE A 120 6.25 12.17 10.28
C ILE A 120 6.89 12.50 11.62
N LEU A 121 8.07 13.11 11.61
CA LEU A 121 8.81 13.42 12.82
C LEU A 121 8.02 14.30 13.77
N ASN A 122 7.35 15.34 13.24
CA ASN A 122 6.57 16.25 14.06
C ASN A 122 5.40 15.54 14.75
N GLU A 123 4.72 14.63 14.05
CA GLU A 123 3.64 13.84 14.63
C GLU A 123 4.15 12.85 15.67
N LEU A 124 5.32 12.25 15.44
CA LEU A 124 5.94 11.36 16.43
C LEU A 124 6.35 12.12 17.69
N ILE A 125 6.91 13.31 17.53
CA ILE A 125 7.28 14.15 18.67
C ILE A 125 6.04 14.57 19.47
N GLU A 126 4.95 14.92 18.79
CA GLU A 126 3.71 15.28 19.46
C GLU A 126 3.20 14.13 20.34
N GLU A 127 3.28 12.91 19.86
CA GLU A 127 2.78 11.73 20.57
C GLU A 127 3.77 11.18 21.59
N TYR A 128 5.08 11.28 21.33
CA TYR A 128 6.12 10.62 22.10
C TYR A 128 7.23 11.58 22.55
N ALA A 129 6.91 12.83 22.84
CA ALA A 129 7.89 13.85 23.19
C ALA A 129 8.86 13.44 24.30
N SER A 130 8.38 12.69 25.28
CA SER A 130 9.18 12.30 26.45
C SER A 130 10.29 11.31 26.14
N VAL A 131 10.22 10.59 25.02
CA VAL A 131 11.18 9.52 24.68
C VAL A 131 12.06 9.86 23.47
N ILE A 132 11.80 10.97 22.77
CA ILE A 132 12.56 11.37 21.61
C ILE A 132 13.52 12.50 21.99
N PRO A 133 14.85 12.28 21.94
CA PRO A 133 15.81 13.36 22.18
C PRO A 133 15.64 14.53 21.24
N ALA A 134 15.87 15.74 21.72
CA ALA A 134 15.75 16.97 20.94
C ALA A 134 16.68 17.02 19.73
N THR A 135 17.75 16.23 19.74
CA THR A 135 18.74 16.16 18.67
C THR A 135 18.31 15.29 17.48
N VAL A 136 17.22 14.55 17.62
CA VAL A 136 16.73 13.66 16.54
C VAL A 136 16.14 14.49 15.43
N THR A 137 16.61 14.28 14.19
CA THR A 137 16.19 15.02 13.01
C THR A 137 15.54 14.15 11.94
N THR A 138 15.53 12.82 12.13
CA THR A 138 14.96 11.89 11.16
C THR A 138 13.78 11.14 11.76
N ALA A 139 12.76 10.90 10.91
CA ALA A 139 11.60 10.11 11.30
C ALA A 139 12.01 8.71 11.77
N TYR A 140 12.91 8.05 11.03
CA TYR A 140 13.35 6.71 11.41
C TYR A 140 14.18 6.71 12.70
N GLY A 141 14.92 7.77 12.98
CA GLY A 141 15.61 7.93 14.26
C GLY A 141 14.62 7.98 15.42
N ALA A 142 13.56 8.78 15.26
CA ALA A 142 12.49 8.85 16.26
C ALA A 142 11.80 7.49 16.46
N MET A 143 11.54 6.77 15.38
CA MET A 143 10.92 5.44 15.45
C MET A 143 11.78 4.46 16.25
N SER A 144 13.08 4.53 16.08
CA SER A 144 14.03 3.71 16.84
C SER A 144 13.94 3.98 18.35
N TYR A 145 13.93 5.25 18.75
CA TYR A 145 13.78 5.63 20.14
C TYR A 145 12.44 5.21 20.74
N ILE A 146 11.37 5.37 19.99
CA ILE A 146 10.02 4.96 20.45
C ILE A 146 9.99 3.45 20.69
N ARG A 147 10.52 2.68 19.76
CA ARG A 147 10.54 1.22 19.90
C ARG A 147 11.35 0.80 21.12
N GLU A 148 12.50 1.42 21.31
CA GLU A 148 13.38 1.10 22.45
C GLU A 148 12.69 1.41 23.79
N ALA A 149 12.01 2.56 23.87
CA ALA A 149 11.37 3.00 25.11
C ALA A 149 10.04 2.31 25.40
N THR A 150 9.27 1.96 24.38
CA THR A 150 7.89 1.48 24.54
C THR A 150 7.65 0.05 24.07
N GLY A 151 8.56 -0.51 23.27
CA GLY A 151 8.35 -1.78 22.61
C GLY A 151 7.41 -1.72 21.40
N CYS A 152 6.80 -0.56 21.11
CA CYS A 152 5.91 -0.40 19.98
C CYS A 152 6.67 -0.50 18.67
N GLN A 153 6.10 -1.26 17.73
CA GLN A 153 6.64 -1.36 16.39
C GLN A 153 5.70 -0.70 15.39
N PHE A 154 6.20 -0.48 14.18
CA PHE A 154 5.50 0.30 13.16
C PHE A 154 5.13 -0.56 11.96
N VAL A 155 3.93 -0.34 11.46
CA VAL A 155 3.51 -0.78 10.12
C VAL A 155 3.61 0.45 9.22
N VAL A 156 4.48 0.39 8.21
CA VAL A 156 4.72 1.51 7.29
C VAL A 156 4.14 1.15 5.93
N ILE A 157 3.24 2.01 5.43
CA ILE A 157 2.53 1.82 4.17
C ILE A 157 2.82 3.03 3.30
N ILE A 158 3.46 2.80 2.14
CA ILE A 158 3.81 3.86 1.21
C ILE A 158 3.14 3.59 -0.13
N ASP A 159 2.16 4.44 -0.47
CA ASP A 159 1.50 4.41 -1.77
C ASP A 159 2.28 5.31 -2.75
N GLU A 160 2.27 4.95 -4.03
CA GLU A 160 3.03 5.67 -5.05
C GLU A 160 4.51 5.80 -4.67
N TRP A 161 5.09 4.74 -4.07
CA TRP A 161 6.46 4.77 -3.54
C TRP A 161 7.50 5.16 -4.59
N ASP A 162 7.23 4.85 -5.85
CA ASP A 162 8.17 4.95 -6.96
C ASP A 162 8.08 6.27 -7.77
N VAL A 163 7.17 7.18 -7.38
CA VAL A 163 6.90 8.37 -8.20
C VAL A 163 8.16 9.24 -8.42
N LEU A 164 9.01 9.35 -7.41
CA LEU A 164 10.24 10.14 -7.53
C LEU A 164 11.29 9.46 -8.41
N VAL A 165 11.24 8.15 -8.53
CA VAL A 165 12.11 7.38 -9.42
C VAL A 165 11.56 7.40 -10.84
N ARG A 166 10.25 7.36 -10.97
CA ARG A 166 9.52 7.27 -12.23
C ARG A 166 9.40 8.61 -12.93
N ASP A 167 8.88 9.62 -12.20
CA ASP A 167 8.55 10.93 -12.76
C ASP A 167 9.69 11.94 -12.64
N GLU A 168 10.58 11.76 -11.67
CA GLU A 168 11.73 12.61 -11.43
C GLU A 168 13.04 11.93 -11.81
N ALA A 169 13.01 11.06 -12.83
CA ALA A 169 14.15 10.24 -13.22
C ALA A 169 15.40 11.04 -13.60
N GLN A 170 15.25 12.32 -14.01
CA GLN A 170 16.37 13.20 -14.36
C GLN A 170 16.96 13.92 -13.15
N ASN A 171 16.29 13.90 -12.00
CA ASN A 171 16.74 14.60 -10.79
C ASN A 171 17.43 13.62 -9.85
N SER A 172 18.72 13.39 -10.10
CA SER A 172 19.50 12.42 -9.33
C SER A 172 19.65 12.80 -7.86
N LYS A 173 19.64 14.10 -7.52
CA LYS A 173 19.72 14.53 -6.13
C LYS A 173 18.51 14.12 -5.32
N VAL A 174 17.30 14.35 -5.85
CA VAL A 174 16.06 13.97 -5.17
C VAL A 174 15.96 12.45 -5.04
N GLN A 175 16.33 11.73 -6.10
CA GLN A 175 16.35 10.27 -6.05
C GLN A 175 17.29 9.74 -4.98
N GLU A 176 18.49 10.31 -4.88
CA GLU A 176 19.46 9.91 -3.86
C GLU A 176 18.92 10.19 -2.45
N GLU A 177 18.38 11.37 -2.22
CA GLU A 177 17.76 11.72 -0.94
C GLU A 177 16.64 10.75 -0.57
N TYR A 178 15.79 10.44 -1.53
CA TYR A 178 14.66 9.54 -1.31
C TYR A 178 15.12 8.11 -1.00
N ILE A 179 16.05 7.59 -1.79
CA ILE A 179 16.60 6.26 -1.55
C ILE A 179 17.30 6.19 -0.18
N ASN A 180 18.01 7.23 0.21
CA ASN A 180 18.63 7.29 1.53
C ASN A 180 17.59 7.32 2.65
N PHE A 181 16.48 8.03 2.44
CA PHE A 181 15.37 8.02 3.38
C PHE A 181 14.77 6.61 3.53
N LEU A 182 14.51 5.93 2.42
CA LEU A 182 13.98 4.56 2.44
C LEU A 182 14.97 3.59 3.08
N ARG A 183 16.27 3.79 2.84
CA ARG A 183 17.31 2.97 3.47
C ARG A 183 17.27 3.13 4.99
N GLY A 184 17.13 4.35 5.49
CA GLY A 184 17.03 4.62 6.92
C GLY A 184 15.77 4.02 7.55
N MET A 185 14.68 3.96 6.78
CA MET A 185 13.42 3.37 7.25
C MET A 185 13.44 1.86 7.28
N PHE A 186 14.14 1.20 6.34
CA PHE A 186 13.90 -0.22 6.09
C PHE A 186 15.15 -1.09 6.07
N LYS A 187 16.33 -0.53 5.91
CA LYS A 187 17.54 -1.34 5.68
C LYS A 187 18.40 -1.46 6.92
N GLY A 188 18.79 -2.68 7.22
CA GLY A 188 19.75 -2.96 8.28
C GLY A 188 19.13 -3.35 9.63
N THR A 189 19.97 -3.47 10.64
CA THR A 189 19.60 -4.01 11.94
C THR A 189 18.60 -3.12 12.69
N GLU A 190 18.82 -1.82 12.73
CA GLU A 190 17.94 -0.91 13.47
C GLU A 190 16.52 -0.87 12.91
N PRO A 191 16.32 -0.63 11.59
CA PRO A 191 14.96 -0.70 11.04
C PRO A 191 14.27 -2.04 11.29
N SER A 192 15.01 -3.14 11.25
CA SER A 192 14.44 -4.46 11.51
C SER A 192 13.83 -4.55 12.92
N LYS A 193 14.33 -3.77 13.88
CA LYS A 193 13.78 -3.77 15.24
C LYS A 193 12.48 -2.99 15.36
N PHE A 194 12.35 -1.85 14.67
CA PHE A 194 11.15 -1.00 14.83
C PHE A 194 10.08 -1.23 13.75
N ILE A 195 10.40 -1.91 12.67
CA ILE A 195 9.40 -2.24 11.63
C ILE A 195 8.76 -3.59 11.95
N ALA A 196 7.44 -3.60 12.07
CA ALA A 196 6.65 -4.83 12.14
C ALA A 196 6.28 -5.32 10.74
N LEU A 197 5.94 -4.38 9.84
CA LEU A 197 5.55 -4.66 8.46
C LEU A 197 5.81 -3.42 7.62
N ALA A 198 6.33 -3.60 6.43
CA ALA A 198 6.45 -2.53 5.44
C ALA A 198 5.73 -2.97 4.17
N TYR A 199 4.89 -2.09 3.64
CA TYR A 199 4.14 -2.35 2.41
C TYR A 199 4.28 -1.16 1.47
N LEU A 200 5.03 -1.36 0.40
CA LEU A 200 5.24 -0.36 -0.65
C LEU A 200 4.40 -0.77 -1.86
N THR A 201 3.65 0.15 -2.42
CA THR A 201 2.91 -0.11 -3.65
C THR A 201 3.11 1.02 -4.66
N GLY A 202 3.22 0.64 -5.93
CA GLY A 202 3.48 1.54 -7.04
C GLY A 202 3.43 0.80 -8.37
N ILE A 203 4.01 1.41 -9.40
CA ILE A 203 4.04 0.84 -10.74
C ILE A 203 5.33 0.05 -10.99
N LEU A 204 6.47 0.64 -10.63
CA LEU A 204 7.78 0.03 -10.88
C LEU A 204 8.20 -0.94 -9.78
N PRO A 205 8.78 -2.08 -10.13
CA PRO A 205 9.40 -2.95 -9.13
C PRO A 205 10.75 -2.37 -8.67
N ILE A 206 11.17 -2.75 -7.47
CA ILE A 206 12.44 -2.31 -6.89
C ILE A 206 13.63 -2.70 -7.77
N LYS A 207 13.56 -3.85 -8.42
CA LYS A 207 14.64 -4.32 -9.31
C LYS A 207 14.92 -3.37 -10.47
N ARG A 208 14.03 -2.40 -10.75
CA ARG A 208 14.25 -1.36 -11.75
C ARG A 208 15.08 -0.20 -11.25
N LEU A 209 15.37 -0.14 -9.94
CA LEU A 209 16.24 0.89 -9.37
C LEU A 209 17.69 0.62 -9.70
N LYS A 210 18.45 1.68 -10.01
CA LYS A 210 19.90 1.59 -10.20
C LYS A 210 20.62 1.13 -8.93
N THR A 211 20.05 1.46 -7.77
CA THR A 211 20.60 1.12 -6.46
C THR A 211 19.71 0.14 -5.73
N GLN A 212 19.28 -0.92 -6.42
CA GLN A 212 18.35 -1.90 -5.86
C GLN A 212 18.87 -2.55 -4.56
N SER A 213 20.20 -2.58 -4.35
CA SER A 213 20.80 -3.10 -3.11
C SER A 213 20.32 -2.38 -1.86
N ALA A 214 19.86 -1.11 -2.00
CA ALA A 214 19.33 -0.35 -0.87
C ALA A 214 18.06 -0.96 -0.30
N LEU A 215 17.29 -1.69 -1.13
CA LEU A 215 16.00 -2.28 -0.78
C LEU A 215 15.93 -3.77 -1.13
N ASN A 216 17.07 -4.44 -1.16
CA ASN A 216 17.14 -5.86 -1.56
C ASN A 216 16.51 -6.81 -0.51
N ASN A 217 16.15 -6.30 0.64
CA ASN A 217 15.44 -7.07 1.66
C ASN A 217 13.93 -7.17 1.43
N PHE A 218 13.40 -6.49 0.41
CA PHE A 218 11.98 -6.54 0.10
C PHE A 218 11.63 -7.78 -0.72
N GLU A 219 10.51 -8.41 -0.36
CA GLU A 219 9.84 -9.42 -1.18
C GLU A 219 9.01 -8.69 -2.23
N GLU A 220 9.31 -8.93 -3.51
CA GLU A 220 8.60 -8.26 -4.60
C GLU A 220 7.52 -9.15 -5.19
N PHE A 221 6.35 -8.54 -5.40
CA PHE A 221 5.21 -9.15 -6.08
C PHE A 221 4.86 -8.27 -7.26
N THR A 222 4.92 -8.84 -8.48
CA THR A 222 4.73 -8.09 -9.73
C THR A 222 3.73 -8.79 -10.63
N MET A 223 3.42 -8.18 -11.79
CA MET A 223 2.57 -8.82 -12.80
C MET A 223 3.20 -10.09 -13.37
N LEU A 224 4.54 -10.21 -13.33
CA LEU A 224 5.25 -11.39 -13.80
C LEU A 224 5.41 -12.46 -12.72
N ASP A 225 5.38 -12.05 -11.46
CA ASP A 225 5.57 -12.94 -10.31
C ASP A 225 4.72 -12.44 -9.15
N ALA A 226 3.45 -12.79 -9.18
CA ALA A 226 2.48 -12.31 -8.20
C ALA A 226 2.40 -13.19 -6.94
N ARG A 227 2.74 -14.46 -7.06
CA ARG A 227 2.73 -15.44 -5.96
C ARG A 227 1.49 -15.32 -5.07
N HIS A 228 1.66 -15.03 -3.78
CA HIS A 228 0.57 -14.94 -2.83
C HIS A 228 -0.39 -13.77 -3.06
N MET A 229 0.00 -12.80 -3.89
CA MET A 229 -0.81 -11.61 -4.17
C MET A 229 -1.69 -11.76 -5.41
N ALA A 230 -1.61 -12.90 -6.12
CA ALA A 230 -2.26 -13.05 -7.43
C ALA A 230 -3.77 -12.78 -7.39
N SER A 231 -4.45 -13.28 -6.36
CA SER A 231 -5.91 -13.14 -6.25
C SER A 231 -6.37 -11.94 -5.43
N TYR A 232 -5.45 -11.20 -4.81
CA TYR A 232 -5.82 -10.11 -3.89
C TYR A 232 -5.76 -8.72 -4.49
N ILE A 233 -5.08 -8.56 -5.62
CA ILE A 233 -4.99 -7.28 -6.32
C ILE A 233 -5.59 -7.45 -7.71
N GLY A 234 -6.63 -6.68 -8.00
CA GLY A 234 -7.43 -6.85 -9.22
C GLY A 234 -8.63 -7.77 -8.97
N PHE A 235 -9.46 -7.94 -9.99
CA PHE A 235 -10.61 -8.84 -9.91
C PHE A 235 -10.31 -10.15 -10.62
N THR A 236 -10.60 -11.26 -9.96
CA THR A 236 -10.45 -12.60 -10.56
C THR A 236 -11.60 -12.89 -11.52
N GLU A 237 -11.42 -13.91 -12.37
CA GLU A 237 -12.48 -14.33 -13.28
C GLU A 237 -13.77 -14.64 -12.54
N ASP A 238 -13.70 -15.39 -11.43
CA ASP A 238 -14.89 -15.77 -10.65
C ASP A 238 -15.61 -14.52 -10.12
N GLU A 239 -14.87 -13.53 -9.66
CA GLU A 239 -15.43 -12.27 -9.18
C GLU A 239 -16.09 -11.49 -10.31
N VAL A 240 -15.46 -11.44 -11.49
CA VAL A 240 -16.05 -10.76 -12.66
C VAL A 240 -17.31 -11.49 -13.13
N ARG A 241 -17.30 -12.82 -13.16
CA ARG A 241 -18.50 -13.60 -13.52
C ARG A 241 -19.66 -13.35 -12.56
N MET A 242 -19.36 -13.28 -11.28
CA MET A 242 -20.37 -12.97 -10.26
C MET A 242 -20.97 -11.57 -10.46
N LEU A 243 -20.13 -10.58 -10.76
CA LEU A 243 -20.60 -9.23 -11.07
C LEU A 243 -21.42 -9.18 -12.36
N CYS A 244 -21.03 -9.93 -13.39
CA CYS A 244 -21.80 -10.03 -14.63
C CYS A 244 -23.20 -10.58 -14.37
N ASN A 245 -23.32 -11.60 -13.52
CA ASN A 245 -24.64 -12.15 -13.16
C ASN A 245 -25.47 -11.12 -12.40
N LYS A 246 -24.85 -10.40 -11.46
CA LYS A 246 -25.56 -9.41 -10.64
C LYS A 246 -26.04 -8.22 -11.45
N TYR A 247 -25.25 -7.76 -12.42
CA TYR A 247 -25.51 -6.55 -13.20
C TYR A 247 -26.06 -6.84 -14.60
N ASP A 248 -26.38 -8.10 -14.91
CA ASP A 248 -26.88 -8.55 -16.19
C ASP A 248 -25.95 -8.11 -17.33
N ARG A 249 -24.68 -8.44 -17.23
CA ARG A 249 -23.67 -8.22 -18.26
C ARG A 249 -23.18 -9.55 -18.81
N ASN A 250 -22.79 -9.56 -20.07
CA ASN A 250 -22.25 -10.76 -20.71
C ASN A 250 -20.76 -10.91 -20.41
N TYR A 251 -20.38 -12.00 -19.77
CA TYR A 251 -18.98 -12.21 -19.39
C TYR A 251 -18.06 -12.26 -20.61
N ASP A 252 -18.45 -12.96 -21.68
CA ASP A 252 -17.59 -13.08 -22.85
C ASP A 252 -17.33 -11.72 -23.51
N GLN A 253 -18.31 -10.82 -23.48
CA GLN A 253 -18.17 -9.46 -23.97
C GLN A 253 -17.24 -8.65 -23.09
N VAL A 254 -17.38 -8.75 -21.77
CA VAL A 254 -16.44 -8.08 -20.82
C VAL A 254 -15.04 -8.57 -21.07
N LYS A 255 -14.85 -9.88 -21.20
CA LYS A 255 -13.53 -10.47 -21.46
C LYS A 255 -12.93 -9.99 -22.78
N SER A 256 -13.74 -9.87 -23.84
CA SER A 256 -13.24 -9.44 -25.15
C SER A 256 -12.81 -7.97 -25.15
N TRP A 257 -13.41 -7.12 -24.34
CA TRP A 257 -13.05 -5.71 -24.20
C TRP A 257 -11.91 -5.48 -23.22
N TYR A 258 -11.86 -6.24 -22.14
CA TYR A 258 -10.92 -6.03 -21.05
C TYR A 258 -10.18 -7.34 -20.73
N ASP A 259 -9.36 -7.77 -21.70
CA ASP A 259 -8.54 -8.96 -21.51
C ASP A 259 -7.80 -8.89 -20.19
N GLY A 260 -7.94 -9.94 -19.41
CA GLY A 260 -7.27 -10.02 -18.14
C GLY A 260 -5.82 -10.43 -18.27
N TYR A 261 -5.14 -10.42 -17.14
CA TYR A 261 -3.78 -10.92 -17.01
C TYR A 261 -3.82 -12.29 -16.32
N LEU A 262 -3.03 -13.22 -16.82
CA LEU A 262 -2.89 -14.51 -16.15
C LEU A 262 -1.76 -14.39 -15.11
N LEU A 263 -2.14 -14.36 -13.83
CA LEU A 263 -1.21 -14.31 -12.71
C LEU A 263 -1.31 -15.60 -11.93
N GLU A 264 -0.23 -16.37 -11.90
CA GLU A 264 -0.22 -17.70 -11.32
C GLU A 264 -1.34 -18.53 -11.96
N ASN A 265 -2.33 -18.98 -11.21
CA ASN A 265 -3.48 -19.74 -11.71
C ASN A 265 -4.75 -18.89 -11.82
N TYR A 266 -4.62 -17.55 -11.76
CA TYR A 266 -5.77 -16.65 -11.76
C TYR A 266 -5.78 -15.77 -13.00
N GLN A 267 -6.94 -15.68 -13.65
CA GLN A 267 -7.21 -14.65 -14.65
C GLN A 267 -7.65 -13.41 -13.88
N VAL A 268 -6.90 -12.30 -14.00
CA VAL A 268 -7.09 -11.09 -13.20
C VAL A 268 -7.42 -9.90 -14.11
N TYR A 269 -8.44 -9.15 -13.75
CA TYR A 269 -8.96 -8.03 -14.52
C TYR A 269 -8.74 -6.70 -13.78
N ASN A 270 -8.60 -5.62 -14.56
CA ASN A 270 -8.47 -4.27 -14.03
C ASN A 270 -9.80 -3.87 -13.36
N PRO A 271 -9.82 -3.60 -12.04
CA PRO A 271 -11.06 -3.30 -11.32
C PRO A 271 -11.79 -2.07 -11.84
N LYS A 272 -11.07 -1.02 -12.20
CA LYS A 272 -11.68 0.23 -12.64
C LYS A 272 -12.49 0.04 -13.92
N ALA A 273 -11.93 -0.70 -14.88
CA ALA A 273 -12.64 -1.00 -16.13
C ALA A 273 -13.88 -1.85 -15.88
N VAL A 274 -13.74 -2.88 -15.04
CA VAL A 274 -14.85 -3.80 -14.72
C VAL A 274 -15.97 -3.06 -14.00
N VAL A 275 -15.65 -2.28 -12.96
CA VAL A 275 -16.67 -1.51 -12.22
C VAL A 275 -17.41 -0.56 -13.15
N SER A 276 -16.68 0.10 -14.03
CA SER A 276 -17.29 1.05 -14.96
C SER A 276 -18.30 0.39 -15.90
N ILE A 277 -17.96 -0.79 -16.46
CA ILE A 277 -18.93 -1.49 -17.33
C ILE A 277 -20.11 -2.05 -16.54
N MET A 278 -19.91 -2.50 -15.33
CA MET A 278 -21.01 -2.99 -14.49
C MET A 278 -22.04 -1.87 -14.25
N LEU A 279 -21.58 -0.69 -13.88
CA LEU A 279 -22.47 0.42 -13.53
C LEU A 279 -23.07 1.12 -14.75
N SER A 280 -22.31 1.29 -15.84
CA SER A 280 -22.75 2.06 -17.00
C SER A 280 -23.34 1.22 -18.15
N GLY A 281 -22.93 -0.02 -18.26
CA GLY A 281 -23.27 -0.85 -19.43
C GLY A 281 -22.58 -0.44 -20.72
N LYS A 282 -21.62 0.49 -20.66
CA LYS A 282 -20.94 1.02 -21.84
C LYS A 282 -19.52 0.53 -21.91
N TYR A 283 -19.15 -0.07 -23.04
CA TYR A 283 -17.80 -0.53 -23.30
C TYR A 283 -16.96 0.59 -23.88
N GLN A 284 -15.76 0.80 -23.35
CA GLN A 284 -14.81 1.79 -23.86
C GLN A 284 -13.38 1.35 -23.58
N SER A 285 -12.44 1.87 -24.36
CA SER A 285 -11.03 1.52 -24.21
C SER A 285 -10.43 2.30 -23.04
N TYR A 286 -10.15 1.58 -21.94
CA TYR A 286 -9.52 2.18 -20.77
C TYR A 286 -8.02 2.32 -20.89
N TRP A 287 -7.40 1.55 -21.78
CA TRP A 287 -5.95 1.62 -21.97
C TRP A 287 -5.52 2.97 -22.51
N SER A 288 -6.25 3.51 -23.48
CA SER A 288 -5.96 4.82 -24.04
C SER A 288 -6.24 5.97 -23.06
N GLN A 289 -7.19 5.79 -22.14
CA GLN A 289 -7.59 6.81 -21.17
C GLN A 289 -6.66 6.86 -19.96
N THR A 290 -6.08 5.73 -19.59
CA THR A 290 -5.19 5.65 -18.44
C THR A 290 -3.75 6.02 -18.78
N GLY A 291 -3.48 6.33 -20.05
CA GLY A 291 -2.14 6.51 -20.53
C GLY A 291 -1.39 5.19 -20.60
N SER A 292 -0.14 5.26 -20.99
CA SER A 292 0.68 4.06 -20.98
C SER A 292 0.84 3.57 -19.54
N TYR A 293 0.59 2.29 -19.34
CA TYR A 293 1.16 1.65 -18.19
C TYR A 293 2.27 0.74 -18.69
N GLU A 294 3.35 0.75 -18.00
CA GLU A 294 4.49 -0.02 -18.45
C GLU A 294 4.27 -1.49 -18.11
N VAL A 295 4.46 -2.33 -19.09
CA VAL A 295 4.55 -3.76 -18.85
C VAL A 295 5.89 -4.02 -18.21
N ILE A 296 5.85 -4.58 -17.07
CA ILE A 296 7.03 -4.74 -16.25
C ILE A 296 7.73 -6.07 -16.54
#